data_35056d45913e802a729663c3e10d97b8
#
_entry.id   35056d45913e802a729663c3e10d97b8
#
_cell.length_a   1.000
_cell.length_b   1.000
_cell.length_c   1.000
_cell.angle_alpha   90.00
_cell.angle_beta   90.00
_cell.angle_gamma   90.00
#
_symmetry.space_group_name_H-M   'P 1'
#
loop_
_entity.id
_entity.type
_entity.pdbx_description
1 polymer ?
#
loop_
_entity_poly.entity_id
_entity_poly.type
_entity_poly.pdbx_seq_one_letter_code
_entity_poly.pdbx_strand_id
1 'polypeptide(L)'
;MPKKLLLHICCAPDATIPWPEFTAEGFETTGYFYGSNIHPEEEYKKRLEALNILKAFVRASVVLPGYEPSAWFSRAEQFAKEPEGGKRCEVCFRTQLEAAARYAAENGFDAVSTTLTISPHKNVALINKIGAETAKKYGVEWIERIWRKNNGFKRSVEESRRLGLYRQNYCGCIYSRRDEGEEQ
;
A
#
# COMPACT_ATOMS: atom_id res chain seq x y z
N MET A 1 15.97 -21.67 -3.26
CA MET A 1 15.29 -20.68 -4.13
C MET A 1 14.98 -19.45 -3.32
N PRO A 2 15.01 -18.23 -3.88
CA PRO A 2 14.64 -17.02 -3.15
C PRO A 2 13.19 -17.13 -2.68
N LYS A 3 12.92 -16.55 -1.50
CA LYS A 3 11.58 -16.51 -0.93
C LYS A 3 10.71 -15.53 -1.73
N LYS A 4 9.52 -15.96 -2.15
CA LYS A 4 8.59 -15.15 -2.93
C LYS A 4 7.79 -14.22 -2.01
N LEU A 5 7.95 -12.92 -2.18
CA LEU A 5 7.27 -11.89 -1.40
C LEU A 5 6.25 -11.14 -2.24
N LEU A 6 5.01 -11.08 -1.77
CA LEU A 6 4.01 -10.16 -2.29
C LEU A 6 4.03 -8.87 -1.46
N LEU A 7 4.48 -7.77 -2.05
CA LEU A 7 4.55 -6.46 -1.39
C LEU A 7 3.28 -5.66 -1.70
N HIS A 8 2.39 -5.52 -0.70
CA HIS A 8 1.25 -4.61 -0.82
C HIS A 8 1.73 -3.17 -0.95
N ILE A 9 1.33 -2.50 -2.03
CA ILE A 9 1.71 -1.13 -2.38
C ILE A 9 0.47 -0.24 -2.32
N CYS A 10 0.50 0.77 -1.44
CA CYS A 10 -0.56 1.78 -1.37
C CYS A 10 -0.40 2.88 -2.42
N CYS A 11 0.83 3.24 -2.76
CA CYS A 11 1.18 4.17 -3.83
C CYS A 11 2.66 4.01 -4.21
N ALA A 12 3.05 4.46 -5.40
CA ALA A 12 4.42 4.35 -5.88
C ALA A 12 5.44 5.09 -4.99
N PRO A 13 5.20 6.33 -4.54
CA PRO A 13 6.12 7.01 -3.64
C PRO A 13 6.50 6.20 -2.40
N ASP A 14 5.52 5.57 -1.77
CA ASP A 14 5.72 4.78 -0.54
C ASP A 14 6.46 3.46 -0.79
N ALA A 15 6.53 3.00 -2.04
CA ALA A 15 7.21 1.78 -2.44
C ALA A 15 8.67 2.00 -2.88
N THR A 16 9.11 3.24 -3.07
CA THR A 16 10.44 3.58 -3.58
C THR A 16 11.60 3.08 -2.70
N ILE A 17 11.37 2.90 -1.41
CA ILE A 17 12.36 2.37 -0.47
C ILE A 17 12.08 0.89 -0.16
N PRO A 18 10.86 0.48 0.26
CA PRO A 18 10.58 -0.92 0.60
C PRO A 18 10.90 -1.91 -0.51
N TRP A 19 10.54 -1.60 -1.73
CA TRP A 19 10.67 -2.55 -2.83
C TRP A 19 12.13 -2.88 -3.16
N PRO A 20 13.02 -1.89 -3.42
CA PRO A 20 14.43 -2.18 -3.64
C PRO A 20 15.11 -2.84 -2.42
N GLU A 21 14.75 -2.47 -1.19
CA GLU A 21 15.34 -3.05 0.01
C GLU A 21 15.00 -4.54 0.14
N PHE A 22 13.75 -4.97 -0.08
CA PHE A 22 13.40 -6.39 -0.10
C PHE A 22 14.14 -7.16 -1.20
N THR A 23 14.28 -6.56 -2.38
CA THR A 23 15.05 -7.18 -3.47
C THR A 23 16.52 -7.36 -3.09
N ALA A 24 17.12 -6.36 -2.45
CA ALA A 24 18.51 -6.41 -1.97
C ALA A 24 18.70 -7.44 -0.82
N GLU A 25 17.67 -7.68 -0.01
CA GLU A 25 17.64 -8.74 1.01
C GLU A 25 17.48 -10.16 0.41
N GLY A 26 17.32 -10.28 -0.90
CA GLY A 26 17.25 -11.56 -1.61
C GLY A 26 15.83 -12.13 -1.80
N PHE A 27 14.78 -11.33 -1.58
CA PHE A 27 13.42 -11.73 -1.91
C PHE A 27 13.14 -11.60 -3.40
N GLU A 28 12.40 -12.57 -3.95
CA GLU A 28 11.71 -12.41 -5.24
C GLU A 28 10.44 -11.61 -5.00
N THR A 29 10.52 -10.28 -5.15
CA THR A 29 9.45 -9.35 -4.74
C THR A 29 8.55 -8.98 -5.90
N THR A 30 7.25 -9.25 -5.77
CA THR A 30 6.20 -8.80 -6.68
C THR A 30 5.33 -7.77 -5.97
N GLY A 31 5.05 -6.64 -6.63
CA GLY A 31 4.13 -5.63 -6.11
C GLY A 31 2.67 -6.08 -6.21
N TYR A 32 1.84 -5.67 -5.26
CA TYR A 32 0.39 -5.84 -5.29
C TYR A 32 -0.29 -4.50 -5.02
N PHE A 33 -0.97 -3.95 -6.02
CA PHE A 33 -1.62 -2.64 -5.93
C PHE A 33 -3.14 -2.84 -5.87
N TYR A 34 -3.72 -2.76 -4.68
CA TYR A 34 -5.15 -2.94 -4.46
C TYR A 34 -6.00 -1.91 -5.21
N GLY A 35 -5.71 -0.62 -5.03
CA GLY A 35 -6.27 0.50 -5.79
C GLY A 35 -7.74 0.85 -5.55
N SER A 36 -8.60 -0.10 -5.22
CA SER A 36 -10.05 0.11 -5.08
C SER A 36 -10.47 1.02 -3.90
N ASN A 37 -9.52 1.38 -3.05
CA ASN A 37 -9.67 2.37 -1.98
C ASN A 37 -9.33 3.80 -2.42
N ILE A 38 -8.98 4.01 -3.68
CA ILE A 38 -8.54 5.31 -4.22
C ILE A 38 -9.68 5.90 -5.05
N HIS A 39 -10.11 7.09 -4.70
CA HIS A 39 -11.21 7.80 -5.35
C HIS A 39 -10.87 9.27 -5.55
N PRO A 40 -11.35 9.89 -6.65
CA PRO A 40 -12.08 9.30 -7.78
C PRO A 40 -11.18 8.42 -8.68
N GLU A 41 -11.75 7.85 -9.74
CA GLU A 41 -11.02 6.97 -10.69
C GLU A 41 -9.84 7.67 -11.36
N GLU A 42 -9.93 8.97 -11.60
CA GLU A 42 -8.83 9.78 -12.16
C GLU A 42 -7.61 9.78 -11.22
N GLU A 43 -7.82 9.80 -9.92
CA GLU A 43 -6.73 9.69 -8.94
C GLU A 43 -6.11 8.30 -8.95
N TYR A 44 -6.93 7.26 -9.05
CA TYR A 44 -6.43 5.89 -9.23
C TYR A 44 -5.54 5.77 -10.46
N LYS A 45 -5.96 6.33 -11.61
CA LYS A 45 -5.19 6.33 -12.86
C LYS A 45 -3.84 7.03 -12.71
N LYS A 46 -3.80 8.21 -12.07
CA LYS A 46 -2.54 8.93 -11.80
C LYS A 46 -1.57 8.10 -10.94
N ARG A 47 -2.08 7.42 -9.91
CA ARG A 47 -1.25 6.58 -9.05
C ARG A 47 -0.78 5.32 -9.75
N LEU A 48 -1.61 4.75 -10.62
CA LEU A 48 -1.23 3.61 -11.47
C LEU A 48 -0.13 3.99 -12.47
N GLU A 49 -0.20 5.17 -13.07
CA GLU A 49 0.88 5.70 -13.93
C GLU A 49 2.20 5.84 -13.17
N ALA A 50 2.19 6.44 -11.98
CA ALA A 50 3.37 6.54 -11.13
C ALA A 50 3.94 5.15 -10.77
N LEU A 51 3.05 4.18 -10.50
CA LEU A 51 3.46 2.80 -10.21
C LEU A 51 4.11 2.13 -11.43
N ASN A 52 3.62 2.37 -12.63
CA ASN A 52 4.23 1.84 -13.86
C ASN A 52 5.64 2.40 -14.09
N ILE A 53 5.89 3.66 -13.75
CA ILE A 53 7.23 4.25 -13.79
C ILE A 53 8.15 3.53 -12.79
N LEU A 54 7.71 3.37 -11.54
CA LEU A 54 8.49 2.70 -10.51
C LEU A 54 8.74 1.23 -10.87
N LYS A 55 7.73 0.50 -11.34
CA LYS A 55 7.83 -0.89 -11.80
C LYS A 55 8.91 -1.06 -12.86
N ALA A 56 8.97 -0.17 -13.83
CA ALA A 56 10.00 -0.18 -14.88
C ALA A 56 11.40 0.06 -14.30
N PHE A 57 11.51 0.98 -13.33
CA PHE A 57 12.77 1.27 -12.65
C PHE A 57 13.28 0.10 -11.81
N VAL A 58 12.43 -0.52 -10.99
CA VAL A 58 12.82 -1.68 -10.17
C VAL A 58 12.88 -3.00 -10.96
N ARG A 59 12.44 -3.02 -12.21
CA ARG A 59 12.40 -4.18 -13.11
C ARG A 59 11.69 -5.39 -12.50
N ALA A 60 10.54 -5.15 -11.88
CA ALA A 60 9.77 -6.17 -11.19
C ALA A 60 8.31 -6.23 -11.68
N SER A 61 7.59 -7.27 -11.30
CA SER A 61 6.18 -7.46 -11.65
C SER A 61 5.24 -6.79 -10.67
N VAL A 62 4.05 -6.39 -11.14
CA VAL A 62 2.94 -5.87 -10.32
C VAL A 62 1.67 -6.63 -10.64
N VAL A 63 0.97 -7.03 -9.61
CA VAL A 63 -0.39 -7.56 -9.67
C VAL A 63 -1.39 -6.43 -9.50
N LEU A 64 -2.33 -6.33 -10.42
CA LEU A 64 -3.47 -5.42 -10.41
C LEU A 64 -4.75 -6.26 -10.30
N PRO A 65 -5.39 -6.36 -9.14
CA PRO A 65 -6.56 -7.26 -8.95
C PRO A 65 -7.85 -6.74 -9.60
N GLY A 66 -7.80 -5.55 -10.21
CA GLY A 66 -8.95 -4.84 -10.75
C GLY A 66 -9.32 -3.62 -9.90
N TYR A 67 -10.02 -2.67 -10.53
CA TYR A 67 -10.51 -1.47 -9.87
C TYR A 67 -12.01 -1.60 -9.61
N GLU A 68 -12.38 -1.96 -8.39
CA GLU A 68 -13.77 -2.19 -7.96
C GLU A 68 -14.07 -1.40 -6.67
N PRO A 69 -14.26 -0.07 -6.74
CA PRO A 69 -14.48 0.77 -5.55
C PRO A 69 -15.71 0.34 -4.74
N SER A 70 -16.76 -0.21 -5.37
CA SER A 70 -17.95 -0.73 -4.68
C SER A 70 -17.61 -1.78 -3.63
N ALA A 71 -16.63 -2.64 -3.87
CA ALA A 71 -16.19 -3.64 -2.92
C ALA A 71 -15.54 -3.02 -1.67
N TRP A 72 -14.87 -1.88 -1.81
CA TRP A 72 -14.32 -1.13 -0.69
C TRP A 72 -15.42 -0.34 0.03
N PHE A 73 -16.30 0.36 -0.69
CA PHE A 73 -17.41 1.12 -0.12
C PHE A 73 -18.31 0.27 0.73
N SER A 74 -18.67 -0.94 0.29
CA SER A 74 -19.52 -1.87 1.04
C SER A 74 -19.02 -2.16 2.47
N ARG A 75 -17.71 -2.04 2.70
CA ARG A 75 -17.08 -2.24 4.02
C ARG A 75 -16.87 -0.94 4.78
N ALA A 76 -16.50 0.15 4.09
CA ALA A 76 -15.99 1.37 4.70
C ALA A 76 -17.03 2.49 4.84
N GLU A 77 -18.09 2.50 4.03
CA GLU A 77 -19.08 3.57 3.95
C GLU A 77 -19.80 3.84 5.27
N GLN A 78 -20.13 2.80 6.03
CA GLN A 78 -20.74 2.94 7.36
C GLN A 78 -19.91 3.76 8.35
N PHE A 79 -18.61 3.90 8.08
CA PHE A 79 -17.65 4.69 8.86
C PHE A 79 -17.27 6.01 8.19
N ALA A 80 -18.06 6.51 7.24
CA ALA A 80 -17.77 7.72 6.45
C ALA A 80 -17.49 8.95 7.34
N LYS A 81 -18.17 9.07 8.47
CA LYS A 81 -18.04 10.19 9.43
C LYS A 81 -16.85 10.05 10.39
N GLU A 82 -16.17 8.92 10.41
CA GLU A 82 -14.99 8.72 11.24
C GLU A 82 -13.83 9.62 10.77
N PRO A 83 -13.02 10.16 11.68
CA PRO A 83 -11.84 10.92 11.32
C PRO A 83 -10.79 10.05 10.60
N GLU A 84 -9.85 10.68 9.93
CA GLU A 84 -8.66 9.99 9.42
C GLU A 84 -7.88 9.36 10.59
N GLY A 85 -7.49 8.10 10.43
CA GLY A 85 -6.88 7.29 11.49
C GLY A 85 -7.88 6.54 12.39
N GLY A 86 -9.18 6.81 12.27
CA GLY A 86 -10.25 6.13 13.01
C GLY A 86 -10.66 4.78 12.40
N LYS A 87 -11.86 4.32 12.74
CA LYS A 87 -12.38 2.98 12.37
C LYS A 87 -12.43 2.75 10.88
N ARG A 88 -12.77 3.77 10.08
CA ARG A 88 -12.74 3.69 8.61
C ARG A 88 -11.34 3.29 8.10
N CYS A 89 -10.28 3.88 8.64
CA CYS A 89 -8.91 3.55 8.24
C CYS A 89 -8.52 2.13 8.65
N GLU A 90 -8.93 1.66 9.83
CA GLU A 90 -8.72 0.26 10.25
C GLU A 90 -9.38 -0.72 9.26
N VAL A 91 -10.65 -0.48 8.89
CA VAL A 91 -11.37 -1.29 7.91
C VAL A 91 -10.68 -1.25 6.55
N CYS A 92 -10.20 -0.07 6.13
CA CYS A 92 -9.46 0.10 4.88
C CYS A 92 -8.16 -0.71 4.87
N PHE A 93 -7.35 -0.65 5.93
CA PHE A 93 -6.12 -1.46 6.03
C PHE A 93 -6.44 -2.95 5.97
N ARG A 94 -7.44 -3.39 6.73
CA ARG A 94 -7.86 -4.80 6.74
C ARG A 94 -8.31 -5.26 5.35
N THR A 95 -9.10 -4.46 4.66
CA THR A 95 -9.59 -4.79 3.31
C THR A 95 -8.44 -4.99 2.33
N GLN A 96 -7.46 -4.10 2.33
CA GLN A 96 -6.31 -4.17 1.43
C GLN A 96 -5.38 -5.34 1.77
N LEU A 97 -5.03 -5.49 3.06
CA LEU A 97 -4.09 -6.52 3.49
C LEU A 97 -4.70 -7.93 3.42
N GLU A 98 -5.99 -8.07 3.67
CA GLU A 98 -6.71 -9.34 3.48
C GLU A 98 -6.73 -9.75 2.00
N ALA A 99 -6.97 -8.80 1.09
CA ALA A 99 -6.92 -9.07 -0.34
C ALA A 99 -5.52 -9.51 -0.79
N ALA A 100 -4.47 -8.85 -0.29
CA ALA A 100 -3.09 -9.22 -0.59
C ALA A 100 -2.71 -10.59 -0.03
N ALA A 101 -3.07 -10.89 1.23
CA ALA A 101 -2.77 -12.17 1.86
C ALA A 101 -3.50 -13.35 1.17
N ARG A 102 -4.77 -13.15 0.81
CA ARG A 102 -5.52 -14.13 0.04
C ARG A 102 -4.88 -14.41 -1.32
N TYR A 103 -4.56 -13.34 -2.07
CA TYR A 103 -3.91 -13.49 -3.36
C TYR A 103 -2.56 -14.21 -3.24
N ALA A 104 -1.78 -13.88 -2.22
CA ALA A 104 -0.49 -14.53 -1.96
C ALA A 104 -0.64 -16.04 -1.75
N ALA A 105 -1.59 -16.46 -0.91
CA ALA A 105 -1.87 -17.87 -0.66
C ALA A 105 -2.32 -18.62 -1.92
N GLU A 106 -3.22 -18.02 -2.71
CA GLU A 106 -3.76 -18.61 -3.94
C GLU A 106 -2.72 -18.72 -5.06
N ASN A 107 -1.65 -17.91 -5.03
CA ASN A 107 -0.66 -17.81 -6.12
C ASN A 107 0.76 -18.23 -5.70
N GLY A 108 0.90 -18.95 -4.58
CA GLY A 108 2.16 -19.59 -4.19
C GLY A 108 3.26 -18.60 -3.76
N PHE A 109 2.88 -17.47 -3.14
CA PHE A 109 3.82 -16.60 -2.42
C PHE A 109 4.05 -17.13 -1.01
N ASP A 110 5.29 -17.00 -0.54
CA ASP A 110 5.68 -17.46 0.80
C ASP A 110 5.32 -16.43 1.88
N ALA A 111 5.35 -15.16 1.51
CA ALA A 111 5.20 -14.06 2.45
C ALA A 111 4.48 -12.84 1.86
N VAL A 112 3.95 -12.01 2.76
CA VAL A 112 3.34 -10.70 2.48
C VAL A 112 3.94 -9.63 3.36
N SER A 113 4.12 -8.43 2.83
CA SER A 113 4.46 -7.22 3.57
C SER A 113 3.71 -6.01 3.00
N THR A 114 3.90 -4.83 3.57
CA THR A 114 3.23 -3.60 3.10
C THR A 114 4.14 -2.39 3.11
N THR A 115 3.87 -1.44 2.22
CA THR A 115 4.50 -0.11 2.22
C THR A 115 3.81 0.90 3.14
N LEU A 116 2.62 0.59 3.67
CA LEU A 116 1.81 1.51 4.50
C LEU A 116 2.56 2.07 5.71
N THR A 117 3.54 1.32 6.25
CA THR A 117 4.27 1.68 7.47
C THR A 117 5.37 2.74 7.25
N ILE A 118 5.51 3.24 6.01
CA ILE A 118 6.44 4.35 5.71
C ILE A 118 5.82 5.71 6.03
N SER A 119 4.48 5.82 5.99
CA SER A 119 3.78 7.07 6.26
C SER A 119 3.90 7.48 7.73
N PRO A 120 4.26 8.75 8.03
CA PRO A 120 4.31 9.25 9.40
C PRO A 120 2.92 9.38 10.04
N HIS A 121 1.86 9.44 9.24
CA HIS A 121 0.48 9.67 9.68
C HIS A 121 -0.31 8.38 9.98
N LYS A 122 0.26 7.20 9.69
CA LYS A 122 -0.44 5.92 9.88
C LYS A 122 -0.02 5.20 11.16
N ASN A 123 -0.97 4.50 11.77
CA ASN A 123 -0.71 3.68 12.96
C ASN A 123 -0.02 2.38 12.55
N VAL A 124 1.31 2.35 12.69
CA VAL A 124 2.15 1.21 12.30
C VAL A 124 1.84 -0.05 13.12
N ALA A 125 1.60 0.08 14.41
CA ALA A 125 1.27 -1.05 15.27
C ALA A 125 -0.03 -1.73 14.83
N LEU A 126 -1.05 -0.93 14.51
CA LEU A 126 -2.32 -1.42 13.99
C LEU A 126 -2.16 -2.10 12.62
N ILE A 127 -1.39 -1.51 11.71
CA ILE A 127 -1.13 -2.08 10.38
C ILE A 127 -0.44 -3.44 10.49
N ASN A 128 0.63 -3.54 11.29
CA ASN A 128 1.35 -4.80 11.48
C ASN A 128 0.50 -5.86 12.18
N LYS A 129 -0.32 -5.46 13.16
CA LYS A 129 -1.30 -6.36 13.79
C LYS A 129 -2.28 -6.93 12.77
N ILE A 130 -2.90 -6.08 11.95
CA ILE A 130 -3.84 -6.49 10.90
C ILE A 130 -3.14 -7.38 9.87
N GLY A 131 -1.91 -7.01 9.46
CA GLY A 131 -1.11 -7.79 8.53
C GLY A 131 -0.84 -9.21 9.05
N ALA A 132 -0.41 -9.33 10.31
CA ALA A 132 -0.18 -10.63 10.94
C ALA A 132 -1.45 -11.48 11.05
N GLU A 133 -2.57 -10.86 11.44
CA GLU A 133 -3.87 -11.55 11.54
C GLU A 133 -4.35 -12.07 10.17
N THR A 134 -4.27 -11.24 9.14
CA THR A 134 -4.71 -11.61 7.78
C THR A 134 -3.79 -12.65 7.16
N ALA A 135 -2.48 -12.50 7.28
CA ALA A 135 -1.51 -13.47 6.78
C ALA A 135 -1.71 -14.86 7.45
N LYS A 136 -1.87 -14.87 8.78
CA LYS A 136 -2.17 -16.11 9.52
C LYS A 136 -3.46 -16.78 9.04
N LYS A 137 -4.52 -16.00 8.75
CA LYS A 137 -5.80 -16.51 8.25
C LYS A 137 -5.65 -17.29 6.93
N TYR A 138 -4.74 -16.84 6.07
CA TYR A 138 -4.52 -17.45 4.74
C TYR A 138 -3.27 -18.35 4.68
N GLY A 139 -2.58 -18.56 5.81
CA GLY A 139 -1.43 -19.47 5.88
C GLY A 139 -0.17 -18.98 5.17
N VAL A 140 0.01 -17.66 5.05
CA VAL A 140 1.23 -17.04 4.53
C VAL A 140 1.98 -16.30 5.64
N GLU A 141 3.29 -16.08 5.48
CA GLU A 141 4.08 -15.35 6.47
C GLU A 141 3.82 -13.84 6.35
N TRP A 142 3.71 -13.15 7.49
CA TRP A 142 3.77 -11.70 7.55
C TRP A 142 5.18 -11.22 7.85
N ILE A 143 5.76 -10.41 6.95
CA ILE A 143 7.04 -9.77 7.22
C ILE A 143 6.78 -8.37 7.74
N GLU A 144 6.90 -8.23 9.06
CA GLU A 144 6.75 -6.96 9.74
C GLU A 144 7.89 -6.01 9.41
N ARG A 145 7.56 -4.77 9.03
CA ARG A 145 8.51 -3.68 8.81
C ARG A 145 7.94 -2.36 9.30
N ILE A 146 8.83 -1.46 9.70
CA ILE A 146 8.51 -0.07 10.06
C ILE A 146 9.36 0.83 9.17
N TRP A 147 8.89 1.04 7.95
CA TRP A 147 9.66 1.70 6.90
C TRP A 147 9.95 3.18 7.16
N ARG A 148 9.18 3.86 8.02
CA ARG A 148 9.45 5.27 8.40
C ARG A 148 10.68 5.45 9.30
N LYS A 149 11.19 4.37 9.92
CA LYS A 149 12.44 4.43 10.69
C LYS A 149 13.63 4.77 9.78
N ASN A 150 14.73 5.24 10.39
CA ASN A 150 15.97 5.58 9.67
C ASN A 150 15.75 6.56 8.51
N ASN A 151 14.90 7.58 8.73
CA ASN A 151 14.51 8.56 7.69
C ASN A 151 13.82 7.97 6.46
N GLY A 152 13.21 6.79 6.55
CA GLY A 152 12.61 6.11 5.42
C GLY A 152 11.59 6.95 4.66
N PHE A 153 10.72 7.69 5.37
CA PHE A 153 9.78 8.61 4.71
C PHE A 153 10.49 9.74 3.94
N LYS A 154 11.50 10.38 4.55
CA LYS A 154 12.29 11.43 3.87
C LYS A 154 12.98 10.89 2.63
N ARG A 155 13.62 9.73 2.74
CA ARG A 155 14.26 9.02 1.60
C ARG A 155 13.24 8.74 0.49
N SER A 156 12.02 8.30 0.84
CA SER A 156 10.97 8.04 -0.16
C SER A 156 10.51 9.32 -0.88
N VAL A 157 10.47 10.45 -0.18
CA VAL A 157 10.18 11.77 -0.79
C VAL A 157 11.26 12.16 -1.79
N GLU A 158 12.53 12.03 -1.40
CA GLU A 158 13.70 12.34 -2.25
C GLU A 158 13.73 11.46 -3.49
N GLU A 159 13.54 10.14 -3.31
CA GLU A 159 13.55 9.19 -4.41
C GLU A 159 12.37 9.38 -5.36
N SER A 160 11.18 9.69 -4.83
CA SER A 160 10.00 10.02 -5.65
C SER A 160 10.25 11.24 -6.54
N ARG A 161 10.91 12.26 -6.01
CA ARG A 161 11.28 13.46 -6.79
C ARG A 161 12.32 13.14 -7.86
N ARG A 162 13.32 12.33 -7.52
CA ARG A 162 14.37 11.90 -8.46
C ARG A 162 13.77 11.12 -9.64
N LEU A 163 12.76 10.30 -9.39
CA LEU A 163 12.07 9.49 -10.41
C LEU A 163 10.94 10.24 -11.12
N GLY A 164 10.63 11.48 -10.74
CA GLY A 164 9.52 12.24 -11.30
C GLY A 164 8.13 11.63 -11.03
N LEU A 165 7.97 10.93 -9.91
CA LEU A 165 6.70 10.27 -9.57
C LEU A 165 5.65 11.28 -9.11
N TYR A 166 4.41 11.06 -9.56
CA TYR A 166 3.25 11.75 -8.99
C TYR A 166 3.16 11.46 -7.48
N ARG A 167 3.00 12.52 -6.69
CA ARG A 167 2.80 12.47 -5.24
C ARG A 167 1.46 13.08 -4.89
N GLN A 168 0.61 12.28 -4.30
CA GLN A 168 -0.72 12.68 -3.85
C GLN A 168 -0.67 13.55 -2.58
N ASN A 169 -1.69 14.38 -2.38
CA ASN A 169 -1.86 15.22 -1.20
C ASN A 169 -2.87 14.68 -0.17
N TYR A 170 -3.50 13.52 -0.42
CA TYR A 170 -4.42 12.85 0.49
C TYR A 170 -4.23 11.32 0.46
N CYS A 171 -4.81 10.61 1.45
CA CYS A 171 -4.59 9.17 1.60
C CYS A 171 -5.11 8.35 0.41
N GLY A 172 -6.26 8.73 -0.17
CA GLY A 172 -6.81 8.09 -1.36
C GLY A 172 -8.33 7.94 -1.34
N CYS A 173 -8.94 7.62 -0.20
CA CYS A 173 -10.39 7.50 -0.14
C CYS A 173 -11.06 8.88 -0.23
N ILE A 174 -12.28 8.91 -0.78
CA ILE A 174 -13.05 10.15 -0.96
C ILE A 174 -13.22 10.93 0.35
N TYR A 175 -13.30 10.24 1.49
CA TYR A 175 -13.48 10.84 2.82
C TYR A 175 -12.22 11.49 3.39
N SER A 176 -11.04 11.24 2.80
CA SER A 176 -9.77 11.87 3.17
C SER A 176 -9.35 12.96 2.20
N ARG A 177 -10.17 13.23 1.17
CA ARG A 177 -9.92 14.29 0.19
C ARG A 177 -10.03 15.64 0.88
N ARG A 178 -9.02 16.48 0.67
CA ARG A 178 -9.02 17.88 1.13
C ARG A 178 -9.54 18.75 0.00
N ASP A 179 -10.43 19.68 0.31
CA ASP A 179 -10.86 20.68 -0.65
C ASP A 179 -9.69 21.62 -0.97
N GLU A 180 -9.58 22.02 -2.25
CA GLU A 180 -8.56 22.96 -2.70
C GLU A 180 -8.83 24.32 -2.05
N GLY A 181 -8.31 24.56 -0.87
CA GLY A 181 -8.53 25.78 -0.08
C GLY A 181 -8.09 25.72 1.36
N GLU A 182 -7.80 24.52 1.87
CA GLU A 182 -7.26 24.34 3.23
C GLU A 182 -5.74 24.07 3.19
N GLU A 183 -4.97 25.08 2.76
CA GLU A 183 -3.54 25.15 3.10
C GLU A 183 -3.42 25.67 4.53
N GLN A 184 -2.97 24.80 5.44
CA GLN A 184 -2.41 25.18 6.73
C GLN A 184 -0.92 24.90 6.76
#